data_105245b8e3207767654d475b59b5e2c7
#
_entry.id   105245b8e3207767654d475b59b5e2c7
#
_cell.length_a   1.000
_cell.length_b   1.000
_cell.length_c   1.000
_cell.angle_alpha   90.00
_cell.angle_beta   90.00
_cell.angle_gamma   90.00
#
_symmetry.space_group_name_H-M   'P 1'
#
loop_
_entity.id
_entity.type
_entity.pdbx_description
1 polymer ?
#
loop_
_entity_poly.entity_id
_entity_poly.type
_entity_poly.pdbx_seq_one_letter_code
_entity_poly.pdbx_strand_id
1 'polypeptide(L)'
;MWGDDMDEFLQEINATVYIKWILLQNGKDGLVIKADLHDNNTIIIENDVVTGKIIFYGNAIFEEELTDRQTNDKIFYLHFQLTYLNHAVELFKEMINCAKEVTNRPSVQVLLCCSGGLTTTLFAYRMQELAKLENLPYEIEATGYSRLFEIANEYDIILLAPQVGYMLPQAKRRLPCKE
;
A
#
# COMPACT_ATOMS: atom_id res chain seq x y z
N MET A 1 -2.46 -46.27 -14.41
CA MET A 1 -1.17 -45.93 -15.01
C MET A 1 -1.27 -44.86 -16.12
N TRP A 2 -2.41 -44.70 -16.81
CA TRP A 2 -2.62 -43.61 -17.79
C TRP A 2 -3.32 -42.35 -17.22
N GLY A 3 -3.87 -42.44 -16.02
CA GLY A 3 -4.58 -41.33 -15.38
C GLY A 3 -3.63 -40.29 -14.77
N ASP A 4 -2.60 -40.73 -14.08
CA ASP A 4 -1.66 -39.85 -13.38
C ASP A 4 -0.85 -38.97 -14.35
N ASP A 5 -0.38 -39.52 -15.45
CA ASP A 5 0.37 -38.75 -16.48
C ASP A 5 -0.48 -37.71 -17.19
N MET A 6 -1.78 -37.96 -17.35
CA MET A 6 -2.72 -37.00 -17.98
C MET A 6 -3.04 -35.84 -17.03
N ASP A 7 -3.19 -36.12 -15.75
CA ASP A 7 -3.47 -35.08 -14.75
C ASP A 7 -2.25 -34.17 -14.54
N GLU A 8 -1.05 -34.72 -14.54
CA GLU A 8 0.20 -33.96 -14.45
C GLU A 8 0.38 -33.06 -15.68
N PHE A 9 0.15 -33.57 -16.88
CA PHE A 9 0.21 -32.81 -18.14
C PHE A 9 -0.81 -31.64 -18.14
N LEU A 10 -2.05 -31.85 -17.68
CA LEU A 10 -3.06 -30.79 -17.58
C LEU A 10 -2.67 -29.75 -16.54
N GLN A 11 -2.04 -30.13 -15.44
CA GLN A 11 -1.54 -29.19 -14.43
C GLN A 11 -0.43 -28.29 -14.99
N GLU A 12 0.52 -28.83 -15.77
CA GLU A 12 1.57 -28.04 -16.42
C GLU A 12 1.02 -27.05 -17.43
N ILE A 13 0.02 -27.47 -18.23
CA ILE A 13 -0.67 -26.55 -19.16
C ILE A 13 -1.35 -25.44 -18.38
N ASN A 14 -2.11 -25.77 -17.33
CA ASN A 14 -2.79 -24.79 -16.52
C ASN A 14 -1.80 -23.81 -15.86
N ALA A 15 -0.66 -24.27 -15.36
CA ALA A 15 0.39 -23.41 -14.82
C ALA A 15 0.94 -22.44 -15.87
N THR A 16 1.23 -22.94 -17.08
CA THR A 16 1.71 -22.12 -18.18
C THR A 16 0.67 -21.07 -18.61
N VAL A 17 -0.60 -21.44 -18.66
CA VAL A 17 -1.71 -20.52 -18.98
C VAL A 17 -1.85 -19.47 -17.89
N TYR A 18 -1.76 -19.85 -16.62
CA TYR A 18 -1.85 -18.95 -15.49
C TYR A 18 -0.73 -17.90 -15.50
N ILE A 19 0.53 -18.31 -15.67
CA ILE A 19 1.69 -17.40 -15.78
C ILE A 19 1.48 -16.37 -16.90
N LYS A 20 1.09 -16.85 -18.10
CA LYS A 20 0.82 -15.95 -19.23
C LYS A 20 -0.34 -15.01 -18.97
N TRP A 21 -1.41 -15.50 -18.32
CA TRP A 21 -2.55 -14.67 -17.97
C TRP A 21 -2.19 -13.59 -16.96
N ILE A 22 -1.35 -13.89 -15.95
CA ILE A 22 -0.84 -12.88 -15.00
C ILE A 22 -0.08 -11.78 -15.74
N LEU A 23 0.83 -12.13 -16.63
CA LEU A 23 1.62 -11.15 -17.40
C LEU A 23 0.74 -10.24 -18.28
N LEU A 24 -0.41 -10.73 -18.75
CA LEU A 24 -1.39 -9.93 -19.50
C LEU A 24 -2.18 -8.95 -18.61
N GLN A 25 -2.06 -9.02 -17.28
CA GLN A 25 -2.63 -8.04 -16.37
C GLN A 25 -1.74 -6.80 -16.19
N ASN A 26 -0.53 -6.79 -16.76
CA ASN A 26 0.39 -5.66 -16.67
C ASN A 26 -0.27 -4.33 -17.06
N GLY A 27 -0.04 -3.29 -16.27
CA GLY A 27 -0.59 -1.94 -16.44
C GLY A 27 -2.04 -1.78 -15.98
N LYS A 28 -2.69 -2.84 -15.52
CA LYS A 28 -4.00 -2.75 -14.88
C LYS A 28 -3.84 -2.37 -13.40
N ASP A 29 -4.82 -1.64 -12.90
CA ASP A 29 -4.88 -1.25 -11.49
C ASP A 29 -3.65 -0.47 -10.99
N GLY A 30 -2.90 0.17 -11.89
CA GLY A 30 -1.70 0.93 -11.54
C GLY A 30 -0.50 0.06 -11.13
N LEU A 31 -0.53 -1.24 -11.44
CA LEU A 31 0.54 -2.19 -11.13
C LEU A 31 1.38 -2.51 -12.36
N VAL A 32 2.67 -2.53 -12.19
CA VAL A 32 3.63 -3.07 -13.16
C VAL A 32 3.84 -4.54 -12.86
N ILE A 33 3.55 -5.40 -13.85
CA ILE A 33 3.70 -6.85 -13.74
C ILE A 33 4.64 -7.32 -14.84
N LYS A 34 5.75 -7.91 -14.45
CA LYS A 34 6.80 -8.33 -15.38
C LYS A 34 7.49 -9.62 -14.93
N ALA A 35 8.02 -10.38 -15.87
CA ALA A 35 8.91 -11.51 -15.54
C ALA A 35 10.21 -10.97 -14.94
N ASP A 36 10.78 -11.67 -13.97
CA ASP A 36 12.10 -11.37 -13.45
C ASP A 36 13.16 -11.67 -14.52
N LEU A 37 14.15 -10.78 -14.65
CA LEU A 37 15.24 -10.94 -15.61
C LEU A 37 16.28 -11.99 -15.18
N HIS A 38 16.32 -12.32 -13.90
CA HIS A 38 17.31 -13.22 -13.31
C HIS A 38 16.74 -14.60 -12.94
N ASP A 39 15.41 -14.70 -12.85
CA ASP A 39 14.69 -15.93 -12.52
C ASP A 39 13.44 -16.08 -13.38
N ASN A 40 13.51 -16.98 -14.36
CA ASN A 40 12.42 -17.24 -15.29
C ASN A 40 11.13 -17.79 -14.62
N ASN A 41 11.23 -18.22 -13.37
CA ASN A 41 10.12 -18.77 -12.60
C ASN A 41 9.45 -17.72 -11.70
N THR A 42 9.94 -16.48 -11.72
CA THR A 42 9.45 -15.41 -10.86
C THR A 42 8.81 -14.28 -11.70
N ILE A 43 7.64 -13.83 -11.27
CA ILE A 43 6.97 -12.65 -11.77
C ILE A 43 7.03 -11.59 -10.66
N ILE A 44 7.46 -10.38 -11.01
CA ILE A 44 7.49 -9.23 -10.13
C ILE A 44 6.22 -8.41 -10.33
N ILE A 45 5.62 -7.98 -9.23
CA ILE A 45 4.46 -7.09 -9.17
C ILE A 45 4.83 -5.88 -8.34
N GLU A 46 4.69 -4.68 -8.87
CA GLU A 46 5.10 -3.48 -8.15
C GLU A 46 4.38 -2.21 -8.59
N ASN A 47 4.29 -1.27 -7.66
CA ASN A 47 4.03 0.14 -7.88
C ASN A 47 4.79 0.97 -6.82
N ASP A 48 4.44 2.25 -6.66
CA ASP A 48 5.12 3.13 -5.68
C ASP A 48 4.88 2.71 -4.22
N VAL A 49 3.81 1.97 -3.94
CA VAL A 49 3.34 1.63 -2.58
C VAL A 49 3.62 0.18 -2.21
N VAL A 50 3.50 -0.74 -3.16
CA VAL A 50 3.65 -2.18 -2.91
C VAL A 50 4.71 -2.81 -3.80
N THR A 51 5.31 -3.88 -3.31
CA THR A 51 6.16 -4.78 -4.09
C THR A 51 5.79 -6.22 -3.76
N GLY A 52 5.79 -7.08 -4.77
CA GLY A 52 5.47 -8.49 -4.60
C GLY A 52 6.07 -9.37 -5.67
N LYS A 53 5.95 -10.64 -5.45
CA LYS A 53 6.40 -11.66 -6.40
C LYS A 53 5.47 -12.86 -6.42
N ILE A 54 5.44 -13.51 -7.57
CA ILE A 54 4.80 -14.81 -7.75
C ILE A 54 5.89 -15.75 -8.22
N ILE A 55 6.11 -16.82 -7.48
CA ILE A 55 7.15 -17.81 -7.74
C ILE A 55 6.49 -19.12 -8.15
N PHE A 56 6.96 -19.70 -9.25
CA PHE A 56 6.57 -21.01 -9.71
C PHE A 56 7.66 -22.04 -9.37
N TYR A 57 7.35 -22.99 -8.50
CA TYR A 57 8.29 -24.02 -8.05
C TYR A 57 8.30 -25.30 -8.89
N GLY A 58 7.49 -25.36 -9.95
CA GLY A 58 7.21 -26.59 -10.69
C GLY A 58 6.01 -27.37 -10.09
N ASN A 59 5.61 -28.47 -10.76
CA ASN A 59 4.47 -29.30 -10.31
C ASN A 59 3.20 -28.52 -9.98
N ALA A 60 2.95 -27.43 -10.73
CA ALA A 60 1.85 -26.49 -10.51
C ALA A 60 1.81 -25.84 -9.09
N ILE A 61 2.94 -25.74 -8.41
CA ILE A 61 3.05 -25.11 -7.09
C ILE A 61 3.46 -23.66 -7.27
N PHE A 62 2.68 -22.75 -6.66
CA PHE A 62 2.88 -21.31 -6.68
C PHE A 62 3.01 -20.74 -5.28
N GLU A 63 3.82 -19.71 -5.15
CA GLU A 63 3.87 -18.83 -4.00
C GLU A 63 3.59 -17.40 -4.47
N GLU A 64 2.67 -16.73 -3.79
CA GLU A 64 2.31 -15.35 -4.06
C GLU A 64 2.54 -14.54 -2.79
N GLU A 65 3.32 -13.47 -2.89
CA GLU A 65 3.54 -12.57 -1.77
C GLU A 65 3.48 -11.11 -2.21
N LEU A 66 3.01 -10.27 -1.30
CA LEU A 66 2.95 -8.83 -1.47
C LEU A 66 3.40 -8.15 -0.17
N THR A 67 4.23 -7.14 -0.30
CA THR A 67 4.80 -6.37 0.80
C THR A 67 4.48 -4.89 0.61
N ASP A 68 4.04 -4.24 1.66
CA ASP A 68 3.93 -2.78 1.73
C ASP A 68 5.34 -2.18 1.78
N ARG A 69 5.69 -1.32 0.82
CA ARG A 69 7.02 -0.70 0.74
C ARG A 69 7.30 0.27 1.88
N GLN A 70 6.27 0.83 2.48
CA GLN A 70 6.37 1.81 3.55
C GLN A 70 6.68 1.16 4.90
N THR A 71 5.88 0.16 5.27
CA THR A 71 6.01 -0.53 6.57
C THR A 71 6.95 -1.72 6.51
N ASN A 72 7.24 -2.20 5.30
CA ASN A 72 7.94 -3.46 5.03
C ASN A 72 7.20 -4.69 5.61
N ASP A 73 5.89 -4.55 5.86
CA ASP A 73 5.06 -5.65 6.30
C ASP A 73 4.59 -6.48 5.11
N LYS A 74 4.57 -7.80 5.30
CA LYS A 74 3.97 -8.71 4.34
C LYS A 74 2.44 -8.61 4.48
N ILE A 75 1.77 -8.05 3.46
CA ILE A 75 0.33 -7.79 3.45
C ILE A 75 -0.48 -8.89 2.79
N PHE A 76 0.18 -9.73 1.99
CA PHE A 76 -0.41 -10.92 1.39
C PHE A 76 0.63 -12.02 1.30
N TYR A 77 0.23 -13.25 1.61
CA TYR A 77 1.07 -14.44 1.41
C TYR A 77 0.19 -15.65 1.19
N LEU A 78 0.48 -16.38 0.14
CA LEU A 78 -0.20 -17.61 -0.21
C LEU A 78 0.77 -18.60 -0.85
N HIS A 79 0.65 -19.87 -0.48
CA HIS A 79 1.35 -20.98 -1.11
C HIS A 79 0.33 -22.04 -1.45
N PHE A 80 0.19 -22.39 -2.73
CA PHE A 80 -0.86 -23.29 -3.19
C PHE A 80 -0.43 -24.12 -4.39
N GLN A 81 -1.12 -25.25 -4.60
CA GLN A 81 -1.02 -26.04 -5.80
C GLN A 81 -2.19 -25.70 -6.73
N LEU A 82 -1.88 -25.34 -7.96
CA LEU A 82 -2.86 -25.02 -8.99
C LEU A 82 -3.54 -26.30 -9.47
N THR A 83 -4.76 -26.54 -9.02
CA THR A 83 -5.60 -27.65 -9.48
C THR A 83 -6.58 -27.17 -10.55
N TYR A 84 -7.19 -26.01 -10.34
CA TYR A 84 -8.14 -25.40 -11.26
C TYR A 84 -7.76 -23.96 -11.56
N LEU A 85 -7.70 -23.61 -12.84
CA LEU A 85 -7.28 -22.28 -13.30
C LEU A 85 -8.17 -21.16 -12.70
N ASN A 86 -9.50 -21.38 -12.65
CA ASN A 86 -10.41 -20.38 -12.09
C ASN A 86 -10.11 -20.06 -10.62
N HIS A 87 -9.75 -21.06 -9.83
CA HIS A 87 -9.38 -20.85 -8.42
C HIS A 87 -8.09 -20.01 -8.30
N ALA A 88 -7.06 -20.33 -9.08
CA ALA A 88 -5.83 -19.52 -9.09
C ALA A 88 -6.07 -18.07 -9.53
N VAL A 89 -6.96 -17.87 -10.50
CA VAL A 89 -7.38 -16.52 -10.93
C VAL A 89 -8.05 -15.74 -9.80
N GLU A 90 -8.89 -16.38 -8.98
CA GLU A 90 -9.51 -15.72 -7.82
C GLU A 90 -8.48 -15.38 -6.75
N LEU A 91 -7.52 -16.28 -6.45
CA LEU A 91 -6.43 -16.00 -5.50
C LEU A 91 -5.57 -14.81 -5.94
N PHE A 92 -5.21 -14.74 -7.22
CA PHE A 92 -4.52 -13.57 -7.76
C PHE A 92 -5.34 -12.29 -7.61
N LYS A 93 -6.66 -12.32 -7.84
CA LYS A 93 -7.52 -11.15 -7.64
C LYS A 93 -7.55 -10.70 -6.17
N GLU A 94 -7.53 -11.64 -5.23
CA GLU A 94 -7.42 -11.31 -3.79
C GLU A 94 -6.12 -10.57 -3.51
N MET A 95 -4.98 -11.05 -4.04
CA MET A 95 -3.70 -10.37 -3.95
C MET A 95 -3.75 -8.94 -4.51
N ILE A 96 -4.35 -8.76 -5.70
CA ILE A 96 -4.50 -7.43 -6.32
C ILE A 96 -5.44 -6.53 -5.50
N ASN A 97 -6.48 -7.07 -4.89
CA ASN A 97 -7.37 -6.29 -4.00
C ASN A 97 -6.61 -5.81 -2.74
N CYS A 98 -5.77 -6.64 -2.13
CA CYS A 98 -4.89 -6.20 -1.04
C CYS A 98 -3.97 -5.07 -1.48
N ALA A 99 -3.38 -5.16 -2.69
CA ALA A 99 -2.56 -4.08 -3.24
C ALA A 99 -3.33 -2.77 -3.39
N LYS A 100 -4.58 -2.84 -3.89
CA LYS A 100 -5.46 -1.67 -4.04
C LYS A 100 -5.84 -1.04 -2.70
N GLU A 101 -6.16 -1.84 -1.70
CA GLU A 101 -6.51 -1.35 -0.35
C GLU A 101 -5.36 -0.56 0.26
N VAL A 102 -4.13 -1.04 0.12
CA VAL A 102 -2.94 -0.34 0.61
C VAL A 102 -2.66 0.92 -0.19
N THR A 103 -2.78 0.84 -1.53
CA THR A 103 -2.56 2.00 -2.42
C THR A 103 -3.60 3.11 -2.20
N ASN A 104 -4.84 2.75 -1.87
CA ASN A 104 -5.94 3.69 -1.66
C ASN A 104 -6.13 4.07 -0.18
N ARG A 105 -5.17 3.82 0.70
CA ARG A 105 -5.25 4.27 2.09
C ARG A 105 -5.50 5.79 2.14
N PRO A 106 -6.48 6.25 2.92
CA PRO A 106 -6.70 7.68 3.10
C PRO A 106 -5.44 8.32 3.71
N SER A 107 -5.07 9.49 3.21
CA SER A 107 -3.98 10.27 3.79
C SER A 107 -4.38 10.76 5.19
N VAL A 108 -3.43 10.70 6.13
CA VAL A 108 -3.59 11.26 7.48
C VAL A 108 -3.39 12.77 7.40
N GLN A 109 -4.41 13.53 7.76
CA GLN A 109 -4.39 14.98 7.75
C GLN A 109 -3.71 15.53 9.01
N VAL A 110 -2.56 16.22 8.84
CA VAL A 110 -1.75 16.75 9.94
C VAL A 110 -1.71 18.27 9.90
N LEU A 111 -2.12 18.93 10.98
CA LEU A 111 -2.10 20.37 11.12
C LEU A 111 -1.00 20.83 12.08
N LEU A 112 -0.06 21.62 11.60
CA LEU A 112 0.93 22.32 12.43
C LEU A 112 0.40 23.70 12.83
N CYS A 113 0.37 24.00 14.12
CA CYS A 113 -0.16 25.25 14.64
C CYS A 113 0.87 26.03 15.46
N CYS A 114 1.08 27.30 15.13
CA CYS A 114 1.85 28.24 15.94
C CYS A 114 1.06 29.55 16.17
N SER A 115 1.68 30.55 16.80
CA SER A 115 1.02 31.82 17.10
C SER A 115 0.54 32.55 15.84
N GLY A 116 1.37 32.68 14.83
CA GLY A 116 1.09 33.44 13.60
C GLY A 116 1.03 32.64 12.29
N GLY A 117 1.37 31.35 12.31
CA GLY A 117 1.37 30.49 11.14
C GLY A 117 2.65 30.49 10.30
N LEU A 118 3.45 31.55 10.31
CA LEU A 118 4.61 31.73 9.41
C LEU A 118 5.70 30.66 9.59
N THR A 119 6.13 30.42 10.83
CA THR A 119 7.22 29.45 11.10
C THR A 119 6.77 28.02 10.79
N THR A 120 5.54 27.67 11.15
CA THR A 120 5.00 26.32 10.88
C THR A 120 4.74 26.07 9.41
N THR A 121 4.47 27.10 8.61
CA THR A 121 4.31 26.95 7.15
C THR A 121 5.57 26.40 6.49
N LEU A 122 6.75 26.87 6.86
CA LEU A 122 8.02 26.37 6.33
C LEU A 122 8.27 24.92 6.76
N PHE A 123 7.95 24.59 8.03
CA PHE A 123 8.08 23.22 8.52
C PHE A 123 7.08 22.27 7.85
N ALA A 124 5.83 22.68 7.71
CA ALA A 124 4.81 21.90 7.01
C ALA A 124 5.24 21.60 5.56
N TYR A 125 5.73 22.60 4.84
CA TYR A 125 6.24 22.42 3.48
C TYR A 125 7.36 21.37 3.42
N ARG A 126 8.36 21.48 4.31
CA ARG A 126 9.47 20.51 4.33
C ARG A 126 9.03 19.11 4.75
N MET A 127 8.15 19.01 5.73
CA MET A 127 7.60 17.73 6.15
C MET A 127 6.77 17.09 5.03
N GLN A 128 5.99 17.89 4.30
CA GLN A 128 5.24 17.42 3.14
C GLN A 128 6.14 16.93 2.01
N GLU A 129 7.27 17.61 1.74
CA GLU A 129 8.25 17.14 0.79
C GLU A 129 8.88 15.80 1.21
N LEU A 130 9.25 15.67 2.48
CA LEU A 130 9.77 14.41 3.02
C LEU A 130 8.72 13.30 2.97
N ALA A 131 7.48 13.59 3.34
CA ALA A 131 6.39 12.62 3.25
C ALA A 131 6.20 12.09 1.83
N LYS A 132 6.29 12.96 0.81
CA LYS A 132 6.23 12.56 -0.60
C LYS A 132 7.43 11.72 -1.04
N LEU A 133 8.65 12.09 -0.61
CA LEU A 133 9.87 11.34 -0.93
C LEU A 133 9.87 9.92 -0.33
N GLU A 134 9.31 9.79 0.88
CA GLU A 134 9.21 8.53 1.61
C GLU A 134 7.90 7.78 1.31
N ASN A 135 7.08 8.27 0.38
CA ASN A 135 5.75 7.74 0.05
C ASN A 135 4.82 7.58 1.27
N LEU A 136 4.95 8.47 2.27
CA LEU A 136 4.12 8.47 3.46
C LEU A 136 2.74 9.07 3.17
N PRO A 137 1.63 8.47 3.62
CA PRO A 137 0.29 8.94 3.36
C PRO A 137 -0.10 10.09 4.31
N TYR A 138 0.74 11.12 4.40
CA TYR A 138 0.50 12.31 5.20
C TYR A 138 0.25 13.52 4.32
N GLU A 139 -0.80 14.27 4.67
CA GLU A 139 -1.04 15.60 4.18
C GLU A 139 -0.84 16.61 5.31
N ILE A 140 0.12 17.52 5.14
CA ILE A 140 0.63 18.34 6.24
C ILE A 140 0.44 19.81 5.91
N GLU A 141 -0.38 20.47 6.71
CA GLU A 141 -0.66 21.90 6.57
C GLU A 141 -0.26 22.69 7.83
N ALA A 142 -0.27 24.01 7.72
CA ALA A 142 0.04 24.90 8.82
C ALA A 142 -0.99 26.00 9.00
N THR A 143 -1.23 26.39 10.25
CA THR A 143 -2.12 27.49 10.60
C THR A 143 -1.64 28.31 11.79
N GLY A 144 -2.20 29.52 11.93
CA GLY A 144 -2.10 30.28 13.16
C GLY A 144 -3.15 29.85 14.18
N TYR A 145 -2.84 29.98 15.47
CA TYR A 145 -3.74 29.56 16.55
C TYR A 145 -5.13 30.21 16.50
N SER A 146 -5.24 31.43 15.97
CA SER A 146 -6.52 32.13 15.81
C SER A 146 -7.52 31.38 14.92
N ARG A 147 -7.04 30.67 13.90
CA ARG A 147 -7.87 29.90 12.95
C ARG A 147 -8.01 28.43 13.33
N LEU A 148 -7.23 27.95 14.31
CA LEU A 148 -7.19 26.53 14.69
C LEU A 148 -8.58 25.94 14.87
N PHE A 149 -9.46 26.60 15.61
CA PHE A 149 -10.78 26.07 15.96
C PHE A 149 -11.79 26.08 14.80
N GLU A 150 -11.49 26.80 13.73
CA GLU A 150 -12.34 26.83 12.53
C GLU A 150 -12.11 25.61 11.65
N ILE A 151 -10.86 25.14 11.56
CA ILE A 151 -10.45 24.10 10.60
C ILE A 151 -10.06 22.78 11.28
N ALA A 152 -9.90 22.73 12.59
CA ALA A 152 -9.38 21.57 13.32
C ALA A 152 -10.14 20.26 13.06
N ASN A 153 -11.42 20.32 12.71
CA ASN A 153 -12.25 19.15 12.44
C ASN A 153 -11.87 18.41 11.15
N GLU A 154 -11.14 19.08 10.25
CA GLU A 154 -10.67 18.52 8.97
C GLU A 154 -9.39 17.69 9.12
N TYR A 155 -8.72 17.76 10.29
CA TYR A 155 -7.43 17.12 10.52
C TYR A 155 -7.51 16.01 11.56
N ASP A 156 -6.71 14.96 11.35
CA ASP A 156 -6.61 13.81 12.25
C ASP A 156 -5.64 14.09 13.41
N ILE A 157 -4.55 14.83 13.12
CA ILE A 157 -3.50 15.15 14.07
C ILE A 157 -3.27 16.66 14.09
N ILE A 158 -3.23 17.23 15.28
CA ILE A 158 -2.90 18.66 15.49
C ILE A 158 -1.66 18.76 16.37
N LEU A 159 -0.61 19.36 15.83
CA LEU A 159 0.66 19.58 16.52
C LEU A 159 0.79 21.07 16.87
N LEU A 160 0.81 21.37 18.16
CA LEU A 160 1.04 22.73 18.64
C LEU A 160 2.54 22.99 18.77
N ALA A 161 3.03 24.05 18.11
CA ALA A 161 4.40 24.49 18.27
C ALA A 161 4.68 24.91 19.72
N PRO A 162 5.94 24.78 20.21
CA PRO A 162 6.30 25.10 21.60
C PRO A 162 5.84 26.48 22.06
N GLN A 163 5.82 27.48 21.17
CA GLN A 163 5.41 28.84 21.45
C GLN A 163 3.95 28.97 21.89
N VAL A 164 3.09 28.03 21.48
CA VAL A 164 1.66 27.97 21.83
C VAL A 164 1.32 26.75 22.68
N GLY A 165 2.32 26.02 23.18
CA GLY A 165 2.12 24.83 24.01
C GLY A 165 1.31 25.10 25.28
N TYR A 166 1.40 26.31 25.84
CA TYR A 166 0.60 26.73 27.01
C TYR A 166 -0.90 26.79 26.73
N MET A 167 -1.30 26.80 25.45
CA MET A 167 -2.70 26.79 25.02
C MET A 167 -3.27 25.37 24.89
N LEU A 168 -2.46 24.32 25.05
CA LEU A 168 -2.90 22.92 24.95
C LEU A 168 -4.13 22.59 25.84
N PRO A 169 -4.22 23.05 27.12
CA PRO A 169 -5.41 22.77 27.94
C PRO A 169 -6.68 23.40 27.38
N GLN A 170 -6.58 24.57 26.72
CA GLN A 170 -7.70 25.22 26.06
C GLN A 170 -8.09 24.51 24.79
N ALA A 171 -7.11 24.10 23.96
CA ALA A 171 -7.33 23.34 22.75
C ALA A 171 -8.05 22.03 23.06
N LYS A 172 -7.57 21.23 24.02
CA LYS A 172 -8.19 19.97 24.45
C LYS A 172 -9.64 20.12 24.95
N ARG A 173 -10.01 21.25 25.53
CA ARG A 173 -11.40 21.48 25.98
C ARG A 173 -12.35 21.83 24.84
N ARG A 174 -11.84 22.45 23.78
CA ARG A 174 -12.63 22.96 22.66
C ARG A 174 -12.68 22.04 21.44
N LEU A 175 -11.68 21.18 21.29
CA LEU A 175 -11.62 20.21 20.22
C LEU A 175 -12.13 18.87 20.71
N PRO A 176 -13.01 18.19 19.95
CA PRO A 176 -13.42 16.83 20.29
C PRO A 176 -12.20 15.92 20.23
N CYS A 177 -12.03 15.05 21.23
CA CYS A 177 -11.10 13.93 21.10
C CYS A 177 -11.63 13.06 19.96
N LYS A 178 -10.90 12.98 18.85
CA LYS A 178 -11.03 11.89 17.91
C LYS A 178 -10.27 10.72 18.55
N GLU A 179 -10.98 9.62 18.83
CA GLU A 179 -10.40 8.36 19.30
C GLU A 179 -9.56 7.71 18.19
#